data_e63b873bb6a02e6dbaa06f27268bb4c6
#
_entry.id   e63b873bb6a02e6dbaa06f27268bb4c6
#
_cell.length_a   1.000
_cell.length_b   1.000
_cell.length_c   1.000
_cell.angle_alpha   90.00
_cell.angle_beta   90.00
_cell.angle_gamma   90.00
#
_symmetry.space_group_name_H-M   'P 1'
#
loop_
_entity.id
_entity.type
_entity.pdbx_description
1 polymer ?
#
loop_
_entity_poly.entity_id
_entity_poly.type
_entity_poly.pdbx_seq_one_letter_code
_entity_poly.pdbx_strand_id
1 'polypeptide(L)'
;MGKLLTVLTMVLLCGCAAQQWRGTGDLGLVIERASGQISLVDTSRRAPYAHVAGLGDLSHASVVYSRDGRYAYVFGRDGGLTKVDLLAERIVKRVLQSGNAIGGAISQDGSIVVAQNYTPGGIKAFDAETLELLAEVPAEYAPGRFSKVVGLADLSGNRFAYALFDAGEIWVSDFSDRRRPQTQRYPAGLQPYDGLVTPDGRYYLAGLFGEDGVALLDTWQPQPV
;
A
#
# COMPACT_ATOMS: atom_id res chain seq x y z
N MET A 1 -67.58 36.54 -9.53
CA MET A 1 -67.28 35.09 -9.57
C MET A 1 -65.84 34.94 -10.01
N GLY A 2 -64.89 34.89 -9.07
CA GLY A 2 -63.46 34.71 -9.32
C GLY A 2 -63.07 33.26 -9.15
N LYS A 3 -62.49 32.67 -10.15
CA LYS A 3 -61.92 31.32 -10.09
C LYS A 3 -60.50 31.43 -9.57
N LEU A 4 -60.26 30.89 -8.37
CA LEU A 4 -58.96 30.77 -7.75
C LEU A 4 -58.25 29.59 -8.41
N LEU A 5 -57.17 29.88 -9.17
CA LEU A 5 -56.33 28.87 -9.81
C LEU A 5 -55.21 28.48 -8.82
N THR A 6 -55.37 27.34 -8.19
CA THR A 6 -54.33 26.79 -7.29
C THR A 6 -53.26 26.07 -8.14
N VAL A 7 -52.10 26.68 -8.29
CA VAL A 7 -50.95 26.05 -8.93
C VAL A 7 -50.26 25.20 -7.87
N LEU A 8 -50.36 23.88 -8.02
CA LEU A 8 -49.65 22.90 -7.19
C LEU A 8 -48.24 22.76 -7.73
N THR A 9 -47.28 23.42 -7.11
CA THR A 9 -45.84 23.27 -7.44
C THR A 9 -45.35 21.95 -6.87
N MET A 10 -45.20 20.96 -7.76
CA MET A 10 -44.63 19.66 -7.43
C MET A 10 -43.10 19.82 -7.38
N VAL A 11 -42.55 19.97 -6.17
CA VAL A 11 -41.11 19.96 -5.96
C VAL A 11 -40.62 18.51 -6.12
N LEU A 12 -40.02 18.19 -7.24
CA LEU A 12 -39.27 16.93 -7.45
C LEU A 12 -38.02 16.99 -6.56
N LEU A 13 -38.09 16.43 -5.37
CA LEU A 13 -36.93 16.07 -4.58
C LEU A 13 -36.25 14.88 -5.27
N CYS A 14 -35.33 15.18 -6.19
CA CYS A 14 -34.31 14.20 -6.59
C CYS A 14 -33.40 13.95 -5.39
N GLY A 15 -33.83 13.11 -4.48
CA GLY A 15 -32.95 12.55 -3.48
C GLY A 15 -31.91 11.69 -4.17
N CYS A 16 -30.66 12.17 -4.30
CA CYS A 16 -29.54 11.26 -4.50
C CYS A 16 -29.59 10.28 -3.33
N ALA A 17 -30.03 9.05 -3.59
CA ALA A 17 -29.91 7.98 -2.61
C ALA A 17 -28.42 7.75 -2.38
N ALA A 18 -27.88 8.33 -1.30
CA ALA A 18 -26.52 8.03 -0.89
C ALA A 18 -26.41 6.52 -0.70
N GLN A 19 -25.42 5.92 -1.32
CA GLN A 19 -25.13 4.50 -1.17
C GLN A 19 -24.93 4.22 0.33
N GLN A 20 -25.78 3.39 0.91
CA GLN A 20 -25.69 3.03 2.33
C GLN A 20 -24.89 1.74 2.47
N TRP A 21 -23.66 1.86 2.95
CA TRP A 21 -22.80 0.72 3.25
C TRP A 21 -23.25 0.03 4.54
N ARG A 22 -23.21 -1.31 4.57
CA ARG A 22 -23.53 -2.10 5.76
C ARG A 22 -22.35 -2.29 6.70
N GLY A 23 -21.14 -2.00 6.22
CA GLY A 23 -19.90 -2.10 6.98
C GLY A 23 -18.67 -2.00 6.10
N THR A 24 -17.50 -2.05 6.68
CA THR A 24 -16.22 -1.97 5.97
C THR A 24 -16.02 -3.13 4.98
N GLY A 25 -16.62 -4.29 5.23
CA GLY A 25 -16.59 -5.44 4.33
C GLY A 25 -17.41 -5.27 3.05
N ASP A 26 -18.23 -4.20 2.94
CA ASP A 26 -19.00 -3.93 1.72
C ASP A 26 -18.14 -3.31 0.60
N LEU A 27 -16.96 -2.76 0.94
CA LEU A 27 -16.09 -2.10 -0.01
C LEU A 27 -14.96 -3.03 -0.47
N GLY A 28 -14.79 -3.14 -1.76
CA GLY A 28 -13.67 -3.81 -2.41
C GLY A 28 -13.04 -2.93 -3.49
N LEU A 29 -11.84 -3.31 -3.93
CA LEU A 29 -11.12 -2.62 -4.99
C LEU A 29 -10.53 -3.63 -5.97
N VAL A 30 -10.68 -3.37 -7.26
CA VAL A 30 -10.04 -4.12 -8.35
C VAL A 30 -9.11 -3.20 -9.11
N ILE A 31 -7.84 -3.60 -9.23
CA ILE A 31 -6.85 -2.86 -10.03
C ILE A 31 -7.01 -3.25 -11.49
N GLU A 32 -7.38 -2.29 -12.33
CA GLU A 32 -7.49 -2.46 -13.77
C GLU A 32 -6.17 -2.08 -14.44
N ARG A 33 -5.28 -3.06 -14.54
CA ARG A 33 -3.89 -2.85 -14.97
C ARG A 33 -3.77 -2.21 -16.35
N ALA A 34 -4.62 -2.60 -17.29
CA ALA A 34 -4.56 -2.15 -18.68
C ALA A 34 -5.02 -0.70 -18.87
N SER A 35 -5.93 -0.22 -18.03
CA SER A 35 -6.51 1.13 -18.11
C SER A 35 -5.87 2.15 -17.16
N GLY A 36 -5.03 1.69 -16.21
CA GLY A 36 -4.42 2.58 -15.21
C GLY A 36 -5.44 3.18 -14.25
N GLN A 37 -6.50 2.44 -13.94
CA GLN A 37 -7.58 2.84 -13.06
C GLN A 37 -7.91 1.74 -12.04
N ILE A 38 -8.75 2.06 -11.08
CA ILE A 38 -9.32 1.10 -10.14
C ILE A 38 -10.84 1.11 -10.24
N SER A 39 -11.44 -0.07 -10.14
CA SER A 39 -12.88 -0.24 -9.92
C SER A 39 -13.15 -0.38 -8.43
N LEU A 40 -14.06 0.42 -7.91
CA LEU A 40 -14.62 0.25 -6.58
C LEU A 40 -15.81 -0.71 -6.67
N VAL A 41 -15.83 -1.71 -5.79
CA VAL A 41 -16.78 -2.82 -5.87
C VAL A 41 -17.59 -2.89 -4.58
N ASP A 42 -18.90 -3.01 -4.74
CA ASP A 42 -19.79 -3.44 -3.66
C ASP A 42 -19.71 -4.97 -3.55
N THR A 43 -19.04 -5.46 -2.50
CA THR A 43 -18.81 -6.89 -2.30
C THR A 43 -20.10 -7.64 -1.96
N SER A 44 -21.07 -6.97 -1.33
CA SER A 44 -22.37 -7.53 -0.99
C SER A 44 -23.26 -7.71 -2.21
N ARG A 45 -23.23 -6.74 -3.15
CA ARG A 45 -23.96 -6.80 -4.41
C ARG A 45 -23.19 -7.50 -5.53
N ARG A 46 -21.88 -7.68 -5.34
CA ARG A 46 -20.93 -8.26 -6.32
C ARG A 46 -20.93 -7.48 -7.63
N ALA A 47 -20.92 -6.16 -7.54
CA ALA A 47 -20.97 -5.27 -8.71
C ALA A 47 -20.04 -4.07 -8.53
N PRO A 48 -19.39 -3.59 -9.60
CA PRO A 48 -18.71 -2.31 -9.58
C PRO A 48 -19.75 -1.19 -9.41
N TYR A 49 -19.37 -0.15 -8.68
CA TYR A 49 -20.21 1.03 -8.50
C TYR A 49 -19.54 2.33 -8.91
N ALA A 50 -18.21 2.37 -8.94
CA ALA A 50 -17.46 3.53 -9.36
C ALA A 50 -16.09 3.12 -9.95
N HIS A 51 -15.51 4.03 -10.75
CA HIS A 51 -14.17 3.91 -11.27
C HIS A 51 -13.37 5.16 -10.94
N VAL A 52 -12.12 4.98 -10.52
CA VAL A 52 -11.19 6.09 -10.28
C VAL A 52 -10.03 5.94 -11.24
N ALA A 53 -9.91 6.89 -12.16
CA ALA A 53 -8.85 6.93 -13.18
C ALA A 53 -7.72 7.88 -12.77
N GLY A 54 -6.60 7.86 -13.52
CA GLY A 54 -5.49 8.79 -13.33
C GLY A 54 -4.45 8.31 -12.32
N LEU A 55 -4.38 7.01 -12.04
CA LEU A 55 -3.41 6.44 -11.12
C LEU A 55 -2.03 6.17 -11.76
N GLY A 56 -1.89 6.36 -13.07
CA GLY A 56 -0.65 6.13 -13.80
C GLY A 56 -0.50 4.69 -14.28
N ASP A 57 0.74 4.20 -14.36
CA ASP A 57 1.01 2.84 -14.82
C ASP A 57 0.74 1.82 -13.71
N LEU A 58 -0.34 1.06 -13.86
CA LEU A 58 -0.73 -0.02 -12.97
C LEU A 58 -0.43 -1.41 -13.52
N SER A 59 0.42 -1.53 -14.55
CA SER A 59 0.79 -2.81 -15.16
C SER A 59 1.36 -3.82 -14.16
N HIS A 60 2.00 -3.31 -13.10
CA HIS A 60 2.35 -4.08 -11.91
C HIS A 60 2.08 -3.18 -10.69
N ALA A 61 0.97 -3.43 -10.03
CA ALA A 61 0.52 -2.58 -8.94
C ALA A 61 -0.01 -3.42 -7.77
N SER A 62 0.07 -2.85 -6.58
CA SER A 62 -0.52 -3.40 -5.37
C SER A 62 -1.26 -2.32 -4.58
N VAL A 63 -1.99 -2.73 -3.56
CA VAL A 63 -2.78 -1.83 -2.72
C VAL A 63 -2.72 -2.27 -1.27
N VAL A 64 -2.67 -1.27 -0.37
CA VAL A 64 -2.95 -1.44 1.05
C VAL A 64 -4.02 -0.44 1.48
N TYR A 65 -4.72 -0.75 2.57
CA TYR A 65 -5.82 0.08 3.06
C TYR A 65 -5.44 0.77 4.37
N SER A 66 -6.01 1.97 4.60
CA SER A 66 -6.00 2.57 5.92
C SER A 66 -6.69 1.64 6.93
N ARG A 67 -6.35 1.77 8.21
CA ARG A 67 -6.86 0.87 9.25
C ARG A 67 -8.38 0.97 9.45
N ASP A 68 -8.98 2.11 9.09
CA ASP A 68 -10.43 2.31 9.07
C ASP A 68 -11.11 1.86 7.75
N GLY A 69 -10.33 1.39 6.76
CA GLY A 69 -10.82 0.95 5.46
C GLY A 69 -11.32 2.06 4.54
N ARG A 70 -11.17 3.33 4.91
CA ARG A 70 -11.65 4.46 4.11
C ARG A 70 -10.76 4.79 2.92
N TYR A 71 -9.45 4.70 3.12
CA TYR A 71 -8.48 5.05 2.09
C TYR A 71 -7.76 3.82 1.55
N ALA A 72 -7.52 3.82 0.24
CA ALA A 72 -6.62 2.89 -0.41
C ALA A 72 -5.34 3.61 -0.82
N TYR A 73 -4.19 2.98 -0.60
CA TYR A 73 -2.89 3.43 -1.07
C TYR A 73 -2.44 2.49 -2.18
N VAL A 74 -2.47 2.98 -3.41
CA VAL A 74 -2.14 2.21 -4.62
C VAL A 74 -0.73 2.55 -5.05
N PHE A 75 0.09 1.51 -5.23
CA PHE A 75 1.47 1.60 -5.68
C PHE A 75 1.54 1.20 -7.15
N GLY A 76 1.93 2.14 -8.01
CA GLY A 76 2.05 1.92 -9.45
C GLY A 76 3.47 1.60 -9.91
N ARG A 77 3.56 0.94 -11.07
CA ARG A 77 4.84 0.56 -11.69
C ARG A 77 5.73 1.75 -12.00
N ASP A 78 5.15 2.89 -12.32
CA ASP A 78 5.84 4.15 -12.59
C ASP A 78 6.41 4.85 -11.34
N GLY A 79 6.37 4.19 -10.18
CA GLY A 79 6.77 4.76 -8.91
C GLY A 79 5.71 5.66 -8.27
N GLY A 80 4.49 5.67 -8.81
CA GLY A 80 3.37 6.39 -8.23
C GLY A 80 2.88 5.77 -6.92
N LEU A 81 2.70 6.61 -5.89
CA LEU A 81 1.93 6.29 -4.69
C LEU A 81 0.69 7.18 -4.69
N THR A 82 -0.48 6.56 -4.79
CA THR A 82 -1.77 7.26 -4.91
C THR A 82 -2.66 6.93 -3.71
N LYS A 83 -3.09 7.95 -2.97
CA LYS A 83 -4.12 7.83 -1.92
C LYS A 83 -5.48 8.11 -2.53
N VAL A 84 -6.39 7.15 -2.39
CA VAL A 84 -7.76 7.23 -2.90
C VAL A 84 -8.74 7.19 -1.73
N ASP A 85 -9.70 8.12 -1.69
CA ASP A 85 -10.84 8.07 -0.77
C ASP A 85 -11.93 7.19 -1.42
N LEU A 86 -12.18 6.04 -0.83
CA LEU A 86 -13.12 5.05 -1.37
C LEU A 86 -14.58 5.50 -1.25
N LEU A 87 -14.90 6.29 -0.21
CA LEU A 87 -16.25 6.81 -0.01
C LEU A 87 -16.54 8.03 -0.90
N ALA A 88 -15.51 8.84 -1.17
CA ALA A 88 -15.62 10.00 -2.04
C ALA A 88 -15.29 9.69 -3.51
N GLU A 89 -14.93 8.45 -3.82
CA GLU A 89 -14.66 7.94 -5.19
C GLU A 89 -13.62 8.77 -5.96
N ARG A 90 -12.57 9.24 -5.27
CA ARG A 90 -11.60 10.17 -5.86
C ARG A 90 -10.20 10.00 -5.33
N ILE A 91 -9.23 10.41 -6.16
CA ILE A 91 -7.85 10.59 -5.72
C ILE A 91 -7.79 11.76 -4.75
N VAL A 92 -7.21 11.52 -3.57
CA VAL A 92 -6.89 12.56 -2.58
C VAL A 92 -5.56 13.21 -2.93
N LYS A 93 -4.54 12.38 -3.18
CA LYS A 93 -3.19 12.83 -3.53
C LYS A 93 -2.45 11.71 -4.26
N ARG A 94 -1.58 12.09 -5.19
CA ARG A 94 -0.65 11.21 -5.86
C ARG A 94 0.74 11.83 -5.84
N VAL A 95 1.76 11.05 -5.51
CA VAL A 95 3.16 11.42 -5.55
C VAL A 95 3.94 10.43 -6.42
N LEU A 96 4.86 10.91 -7.24
CA LEU A 96 5.86 10.08 -7.93
C LEU A 96 7.07 10.01 -7.02
N GLN A 97 7.32 8.84 -6.43
CA GLN A 97 8.35 8.68 -5.40
C GLN A 97 9.60 7.95 -5.90
N SER A 98 9.50 7.25 -7.04
CA SER A 98 10.62 6.56 -7.70
C SER A 98 10.35 6.42 -9.18
N GLY A 99 11.26 5.76 -9.91
CA GLY A 99 11.04 5.42 -11.32
C GLY A 99 10.49 4.01 -11.55
N ASN A 100 10.48 3.15 -10.53
CA ASN A 100 10.00 1.78 -10.62
C ASN A 100 9.71 1.23 -9.23
N ALA A 101 8.43 1.11 -8.91
CA ALA A 101 7.92 0.54 -7.67
C ALA A 101 6.98 -0.62 -7.95
N ILE A 102 6.76 -1.48 -6.97
CA ILE A 102 5.85 -2.63 -7.13
C ILE A 102 4.92 -2.85 -5.95
N GLY A 103 5.13 -2.17 -4.85
CA GLY A 103 4.27 -2.38 -3.70
C GLY A 103 4.67 -1.57 -2.48
N GLY A 104 4.00 -1.85 -1.40
CA GLY A 104 4.23 -1.19 -0.14
C GLY A 104 3.43 -1.81 1.00
N ALA A 105 3.60 -1.24 2.17
CA ALA A 105 2.92 -1.63 3.39
C ALA A 105 2.46 -0.39 4.17
N ILE A 106 1.55 -0.58 5.12
CA ILE A 106 1.12 0.46 6.05
C ILE A 106 1.40 -0.01 7.47
N SER A 107 1.94 0.87 8.32
CA SER A 107 2.20 0.57 9.73
C SER A 107 0.94 0.11 10.47
N GLN A 108 1.13 -0.67 11.54
CA GLN A 108 -0.02 -1.20 12.29
C GLN A 108 -0.87 -0.12 12.95
N ASP A 109 -0.27 1.02 13.31
CA ASP A 109 -0.99 2.20 13.80
C ASP A 109 -1.65 3.02 12.67
N GLY A 110 -1.39 2.67 11.40
CA GLY A 110 -1.94 3.34 10.24
C GLY A 110 -1.30 4.69 9.91
N SER A 111 -0.23 5.08 10.58
CA SER A 111 0.35 6.43 10.46
C SER A 111 1.43 6.58 9.40
N ILE A 112 2.03 5.47 8.95
CA ILE A 112 3.14 5.46 7.99
C ILE A 112 2.82 4.52 6.83
N VAL A 113 2.92 5.02 5.60
CA VAL A 113 2.88 4.22 4.37
C VAL A 113 4.28 4.11 3.80
N VAL A 114 4.73 2.90 3.53
CA VAL A 114 6.07 2.63 2.99
C VAL A 114 5.96 2.03 1.60
N ALA A 115 6.67 2.61 0.64
CA ALA A 115 6.80 2.10 -0.72
C ALA A 115 8.13 1.36 -0.90
N GLN A 116 8.09 0.20 -1.57
CA GLN A 116 9.28 -0.57 -1.96
C GLN A 116 9.64 -0.30 -3.41
N ASN A 117 10.93 -0.18 -3.69
CA ASN A 117 11.44 0.22 -4.99
C ASN A 117 12.45 -0.77 -5.57
N TYR A 118 12.35 -0.97 -6.90
CA TYR A 118 13.33 -1.73 -7.65
C TYR A 118 14.53 -0.86 -8.08
N THR A 119 14.24 0.37 -8.51
CA THR A 119 15.25 1.29 -9.00
C THR A 119 14.97 2.71 -8.48
N PRO A 120 15.94 3.30 -7.79
CA PRO A 120 17.32 2.86 -7.51
C PRO A 120 17.45 1.74 -6.47
N GLY A 121 16.35 1.28 -5.89
CA GLY A 121 16.30 0.33 -4.77
C GLY A 121 16.12 1.05 -3.43
N GLY A 122 15.58 0.32 -2.44
CA GLY A 122 15.30 0.86 -1.13
C GLY A 122 13.82 1.06 -0.86
N ILE A 123 13.52 1.66 0.28
CA ILE A 123 12.17 1.99 0.71
C ILE A 123 12.04 3.49 0.98
N LYS A 124 10.83 4.02 0.78
CA LYS A 124 10.47 5.39 1.15
C LYS A 124 9.23 5.37 2.03
N ALA A 125 9.34 6.04 3.18
CA ALA A 125 8.26 6.16 4.14
C ALA A 125 7.58 7.52 4.01
N PHE A 126 6.26 7.50 4.02
CA PHE A 126 5.39 8.67 3.89
C PHE A 126 4.43 8.75 5.07
N ASP A 127 4.08 9.95 5.47
CA ASP A 127 2.95 10.18 6.34
C ASP A 127 1.67 9.70 5.66
N ALA A 128 0.91 8.82 6.30
CA ALA A 128 -0.26 8.21 5.68
C ALA A 128 -1.41 9.22 5.45
N GLU A 129 -1.47 10.31 6.21
CA GLU A 129 -2.51 11.32 6.02
C GLU A 129 -2.17 12.25 4.87
N THR A 130 -0.95 12.79 4.84
CA THR A 130 -0.55 13.88 3.94
C THR A 130 0.23 13.41 2.72
N LEU A 131 0.76 12.19 2.70
CA LEU A 131 1.76 11.70 1.75
C LEU A 131 3.00 12.60 1.66
N GLU A 132 3.38 13.23 2.75
CA GLU A 132 4.68 13.88 2.87
C GLU A 132 5.78 12.84 3.12
N LEU A 133 6.90 12.98 2.46
CA LEU A 133 8.06 12.11 2.65
C LEU A 133 8.63 12.30 4.06
N LEU A 134 8.70 11.21 4.81
CA LEU A 134 9.26 11.17 6.16
C LEU A 134 10.75 10.80 6.14
N ALA A 135 11.07 9.71 5.45
CA ALA A 135 12.44 9.19 5.36
C ALA A 135 12.62 8.29 4.12
N GLU A 136 13.89 8.16 3.72
CA GLU A 136 14.34 7.18 2.73
C GLU A 136 15.38 6.25 3.37
N VAL A 137 15.30 4.96 3.03
CA VAL A 137 16.31 3.96 3.38
C VAL A 137 16.80 3.36 2.07
N PRO A 138 17.93 3.84 1.54
CA PRO A 138 18.54 3.28 0.33
C PRO A 138 18.96 1.83 0.57
N ALA A 139 18.72 0.94 -0.39
CA ALA A 139 19.15 -0.45 -0.31
C ALA A 139 20.60 -0.64 -0.78
N GLU A 140 21.48 0.25 -0.37
CA GLU A 140 22.91 0.13 -0.63
C GLU A 140 23.52 -0.93 0.30
N TYR A 141 23.80 -2.12 -0.25
CA TYR A 141 24.32 -3.24 0.54
C TYR A 141 25.86 -3.33 0.49
N ALA A 142 26.48 -2.70 -0.51
CA ALA A 142 27.92 -2.50 -0.63
C ALA A 142 28.19 -1.18 -1.38
N PRO A 143 29.39 -0.58 -1.30
CA PRO A 143 29.70 0.69 -1.94
C PRO A 143 29.27 0.74 -3.41
N GLY A 144 28.34 1.62 -3.75
CA GLY A 144 27.77 1.79 -5.08
C GLY A 144 26.87 0.65 -5.58
N ARG A 145 26.56 -0.35 -4.75
CA ARG A 145 25.71 -1.50 -5.12
C ARG A 145 24.38 -1.44 -4.40
N PHE A 146 23.33 -1.33 -5.18
CA PHE A 146 21.95 -1.24 -4.68
C PHE A 146 21.16 -2.49 -5.04
N SER A 147 20.31 -2.92 -4.15
CA SER A 147 19.42 -4.06 -4.35
C SER A 147 17.99 -3.62 -4.64
N LYS A 148 17.31 -4.39 -5.48
CA LYS A 148 15.85 -4.36 -5.52
C LYS A 148 15.29 -4.74 -4.15
N VAL A 149 14.26 -4.02 -3.71
CA VAL A 149 13.52 -4.34 -2.49
C VAL A 149 12.21 -5.03 -2.87
N VAL A 150 11.94 -6.13 -2.21
CA VAL A 150 10.75 -6.98 -2.41
C VAL A 150 10.24 -7.47 -1.06
N GLY A 151 9.04 -8.06 -1.04
CA GLY A 151 8.51 -8.73 0.15
C GLY A 151 8.30 -7.81 1.35
N LEU A 152 8.03 -6.52 1.13
CA LEU A 152 7.84 -5.56 2.22
C LEU A 152 6.58 -5.89 3.03
N ALA A 153 6.75 -6.03 4.34
CA ALA A 153 5.67 -6.30 5.29
C ALA A 153 5.82 -5.44 6.55
N ASP A 154 4.67 -5.06 7.13
CA ASP A 154 4.63 -4.34 8.40
C ASP A 154 4.82 -5.27 9.60
N LEU A 155 5.52 -4.78 10.60
CA LEU A 155 5.74 -5.41 11.89
C LEU A 155 5.17 -4.52 13.01
N SER A 156 5.05 -5.08 14.20
CA SER A 156 4.67 -4.30 15.39
C SER A 156 5.68 -3.17 15.69
N GLY A 157 5.18 -2.05 16.26
CA GLY A 157 6.03 -0.93 16.71
C GLY A 157 6.59 -0.09 15.56
N ASN A 158 5.83 0.11 14.48
CA ASN A 158 6.24 0.90 13.31
C ASN A 158 7.53 0.38 12.65
N ARG A 159 7.75 -0.92 12.70
CA ARG A 159 8.84 -1.59 12.00
C ARG A 159 8.35 -2.22 10.70
N PHE A 160 9.28 -2.37 9.76
CA PHE A 160 9.02 -3.02 8.48
C PHE A 160 10.16 -3.97 8.14
N ALA A 161 9.80 -5.21 7.76
CA ALA A 161 10.74 -6.19 7.20
C ALA A 161 10.61 -6.22 5.67
N TYR A 162 11.73 -6.42 5.00
CA TYR A 162 11.77 -6.53 3.54
C TYR A 162 13.02 -7.29 3.08
N ALA A 163 12.90 -7.92 1.93
CA ALA A 163 13.98 -8.68 1.32
C ALA A 163 14.76 -7.85 0.30
N LEU A 164 16.07 -8.02 0.28
CA LEU A 164 16.98 -7.42 -0.69
C LEU A 164 17.45 -8.51 -1.66
N PHE A 165 16.83 -8.54 -2.84
CA PHE A 165 17.01 -9.58 -3.84
C PHE A 165 18.46 -9.78 -4.25
N ASP A 166 19.16 -8.68 -4.59
CA ASP A 166 20.53 -8.74 -5.12
C ASP A 166 21.57 -8.89 -4.00
N ALA A 167 21.21 -8.54 -2.76
CA ALA A 167 22.09 -8.63 -1.60
C ALA A 167 22.06 -9.99 -0.90
N GLY A 168 20.95 -10.75 -1.05
CA GLY A 168 20.74 -11.98 -0.27
C GLY A 168 20.47 -11.70 1.21
N GLU A 169 19.80 -10.59 1.52
CA GLU A 169 19.59 -10.14 2.88
C GLU A 169 18.10 -9.85 3.15
N ILE A 170 17.71 -9.94 4.41
CA ILE A 170 16.48 -9.36 4.96
C ILE A 170 16.89 -8.16 5.82
N TRP A 171 16.22 -7.02 5.59
CA TRP A 171 16.40 -5.84 6.42
C TRP A 171 15.14 -5.57 7.24
N VAL A 172 15.36 -5.06 8.45
CA VAL A 172 14.28 -4.58 9.32
C VAL A 172 14.57 -3.12 9.65
N SER A 173 13.68 -2.23 9.23
CA SER A 173 13.75 -0.80 9.53
C SER A 173 12.72 -0.42 10.59
N ASP A 174 13.20 0.23 11.65
CA ASP A 174 12.41 0.74 12.77
C ASP A 174 12.20 2.25 12.60
N PHE A 175 10.93 2.65 12.48
CA PHE A 175 10.45 4.02 12.30
C PHE A 175 9.88 4.59 13.61
N SER A 176 10.34 4.16 14.79
CA SER A 176 10.00 4.80 16.07
C SER A 176 10.38 6.28 16.05
N ASP A 177 11.54 6.63 15.47
CA ASP A 177 11.80 7.98 14.95
C ASP A 177 11.45 7.99 13.45
N ARG A 178 10.30 8.54 13.11
CA ARG A 178 9.75 8.54 11.75
C ARG A 178 10.66 9.17 10.69
N ARG A 179 11.58 10.07 11.10
CA ARG A 179 12.50 10.79 10.20
C ARG A 179 13.92 10.24 10.22
N ARG A 180 14.26 9.37 11.17
CA ARG A 180 15.59 8.77 11.34
C ARG A 180 15.49 7.29 11.63
N PRO A 181 14.97 6.49 10.70
CA PRO A 181 14.79 5.05 10.90
C PRO A 181 16.14 4.37 11.17
N GLN A 182 16.09 3.35 12.02
CA GLN A 182 17.24 2.49 12.31
C GLN A 182 17.04 1.18 11.53
N THR A 183 18.04 0.74 10.77
CA THR A 183 17.94 -0.48 9.95
C THR A 183 18.93 -1.52 10.42
N GLN A 184 18.43 -2.73 10.67
CA GLN A 184 19.20 -3.92 10.96
C GLN A 184 19.19 -4.84 9.74
N ARG A 185 20.28 -5.57 9.50
CA ARG A 185 20.51 -6.39 8.31
C ARG A 185 20.79 -7.83 8.73
N TYR A 186 20.15 -8.78 8.02
CA TYR A 186 20.26 -10.20 8.31
C TYR A 186 20.53 -10.98 7.02
N PRO A 187 21.48 -11.94 7.01
CA PRO A 187 21.67 -12.82 5.86
C PRO A 187 20.41 -13.68 5.67
N ALA A 188 20.03 -13.91 4.42
CA ALA A 188 18.80 -14.66 4.09
C ALA A 188 19.05 -15.86 3.16
N GLY A 189 20.08 -15.83 2.31
CA GLY A 189 20.28 -16.80 1.25
C GLY A 189 20.19 -16.17 -0.15
N LEU A 190 20.13 -17.00 -1.18
CA LEU A 190 20.19 -16.51 -2.56
C LEU A 190 18.84 -15.94 -3.04
N GLN A 191 18.87 -14.66 -3.41
CA GLN A 191 17.73 -13.96 -4.03
C GLN A 191 16.43 -14.12 -3.25
N PRO A 192 16.36 -13.67 -1.96
CA PRO A 192 15.11 -13.64 -1.24
C PRO A 192 14.11 -12.74 -2.00
N TYR A 193 12.88 -13.22 -2.16
CA TYR A 193 11.89 -12.54 -3.00
C TYR A 193 10.67 -12.13 -2.19
N ASP A 194 9.49 -12.69 -2.46
CA ASP A 194 8.30 -12.34 -1.72
C ASP A 194 8.41 -12.76 -0.25
N GLY A 195 7.85 -11.91 0.61
CA GLY A 195 7.87 -12.14 2.04
C GLY A 195 6.51 -11.95 2.68
N LEU A 196 6.30 -12.65 3.78
CA LEU A 196 5.10 -12.51 4.60
C LEU A 196 5.47 -12.59 6.09
N VAL A 197 4.59 -12.04 6.91
CA VAL A 197 4.69 -12.13 8.37
C VAL A 197 3.65 -13.12 8.88
N THR A 198 4.04 -13.97 9.84
CA THR A 198 3.09 -14.88 10.48
C THR A 198 1.98 -14.12 11.23
N PRO A 199 0.77 -14.69 11.38
CA PRO A 199 -0.36 -14.01 12.00
C PRO A 199 -0.10 -13.48 13.42
N ASP A 200 0.83 -14.10 14.16
CA ASP A 200 1.26 -13.63 15.48
C ASP A 200 2.31 -12.51 15.42
N GLY A 201 2.75 -12.12 14.22
CA GLY A 201 3.75 -11.09 13.98
C GLY A 201 5.19 -11.50 14.32
N ARG A 202 5.41 -12.77 14.68
CA ARG A 202 6.73 -13.20 15.17
C ARG A 202 7.73 -13.49 14.07
N TYR A 203 7.31 -14.19 13.03
CA TYR A 203 8.24 -14.62 11.99
C TYR A 203 7.99 -13.88 10.68
N TYR A 204 9.06 -13.41 10.06
CA TYR A 204 9.07 -13.00 8.67
C TYR A 204 9.68 -14.12 7.84
N LEU A 205 8.96 -14.56 6.80
CA LEU A 205 9.38 -15.59 5.87
C LEU A 205 9.62 -14.96 4.50
N ALA A 206 10.74 -15.31 3.85
CA ALA A 206 11.00 -14.93 2.46
C ALA A 206 11.35 -16.15 1.63
N GLY A 207 10.67 -16.37 0.50
CA GLY A 207 11.02 -17.40 -0.47
C GLY A 207 12.37 -17.09 -1.11
N LEU A 208 13.20 -18.11 -1.31
CA LEU A 208 14.51 -17.96 -1.96
C LEU A 208 14.37 -18.30 -3.45
N PHE A 209 14.49 -17.30 -4.32
CA PHE A 209 14.33 -17.49 -5.76
C PHE A 209 15.58 -18.11 -6.40
N GLY A 210 16.74 -17.89 -5.80
CA GLY A 210 18.03 -18.39 -6.30
C GLY A 210 18.41 -19.80 -5.81
N GLU A 211 17.64 -20.36 -4.88
CA GLU A 211 17.86 -21.70 -4.32
C GLU A 211 16.57 -22.28 -3.75
N ASP A 212 16.53 -23.59 -3.53
CA ASP A 212 15.37 -24.26 -2.94
C ASP A 212 15.34 -24.01 -1.42
N GLY A 213 14.47 -23.07 -0.98
CA GLY A 213 14.39 -22.74 0.44
C GLY A 213 13.51 -21.58 0.79
N VAL A 214 13.40 -21.36 2.07
CA VAL A 214 12.72 -20.23 2.69
C VAL A 214 13.62 -19.68 3.79
N ALA A 215 13.90 -18.37 3.75
CA ALA A 215 14.54 -17.69 4.87
C ALA A 215 13.51 -17.40 5.95
N LEU A 216 13.86 -17.65 7.20
CA LEU A 216 13.03 -17.38 8.37
C LEU A 216 13.77 -16.43 9.31
N LEU A 217 13.13 -15.32 9.67
CA LEU A 217 13.64 -14.34 10.63
C LEU A 217 12.69 -14.24 11.82
N ASP A 218 13.18 -14.49 13.05
CA ASP A 218 12.42 -14.18 14.27
C ASP A 218 12.47 -12.67 14.52
N THR A 219 11.34 -11.99 14.34
CA THR A 219 11.25 -10.52 14.46
C THR A 219 11.21 -10.03 15.92
N TRP A 220 10.99 -10.94 16.87
CA TRP A 220 10.98 -10.62 18.31
C TRP A 220 12.38 -10.71 18.92
N GLN A 221 13.17 -11.65 18.42
CA GLN A 221 14.60 -11.77 18.71
C GLN A 221 15.33 -11.82 17.38
N PRO A 222 15.58 -10.65 16.75
CA PRO A 222 15.98 -10.61 15.35
C PRO A 222 17.30 -11.34 15.11
N GLN A 223 17.17 -12.55 14.63
CA GLN A 223 18.25 -13.43 14.18
C GLN A 223 17.71 -14.41 13.15
N PRO A 224 18.50 -14.84 12.19
CA PRO A 224 18.14 -15.96 11.31
C PRO A 224 17.84 -17.22 12.15
N VAL A 225 16.83 -17.97 11.73
CA VAL A 225 16.42 -19.22 12.38
C VAL A 225 16.82 -20.41 11.51
#